data_cb2b1a72837af92aebab8e6a1ba43007
#
_entry.id   cb2b1a72837af92aebab8e6a1ba43007
#
_cell.length_a   1.000
_cell.length_b   1.000
_cell.length_c   1.000
_cell.angle_alpha   90.00
_cell.angle_beta   90.00
_cell.angle_gamma   90.00
#
_symmetry.space_group_name_H-M   'P 1'
#
loop_
_entity.id
_entity.type
_entity.pdbx_description
1 polymer ?
#
loop_
_entity_poly.entity_id
_entity_poly.type
_entity_poly.pdbx_seq_one_letter_code
_entity_poly.pdbx_strand_id
1 'polypeptide(L)'
;MLDIRKIKENPDAVKAGLKAKEVDCDAIIDKILELDVQVRSLKTATETKTAQKNRISKENGKLFGMKKGLEKKGGDTSAVEAQIAANIAAVEEINTSIEGDKELLKNLDAELYTNMLALPNLPDADLLPGGKENNEPLRYIGEKHSFDFEPKHHVDLCSNLGLIDYERGVKLAGAGNWMYTGMGARLEWALLNYFIDTHTADGYDFILPPHMLEYKCGETAGQFPKFADEVFKIANHPTENGIFYMLPTAEAALASIYRDEILTEKDLPKKFFAYTPCFRREAGSARADERGMVRGHQFNKVEMFQFTTPEGSDEAFEELVKKAENLVAGLGLHFRTVKLAAGDCSASMARTYDIEILIPSMNGYKEVSSVSNARDYQARRGNIRYRRADGKIDFVHTLNGSGLATSRIFPAIVEQNQRADGSIVVPEVLRKYLGGIEVIEAK
;
A
#
# COMPACT_ATOMS: atom_id res chain seq x y z
N MET A 1 -0.59 -4.91 8.44
CA MET A 1 -0.08 -6.16 9.06
C MET A 1 -1.24 -7.05 9.46
N LEU A 2 -1.01 -8.34 9.64
CA LEU A 2 -2.06 -9.25 10.11
C LEU A 2 -2.47 -8.94 11.56
N ASP A 3 -3.69 -9.35 11.94
CA ASP A 3 -4.10 -9.35 13.35
C ASP A 3 -3.40 -10.48 14.09
N ILE A 4 -2.62 -10.17 15.11
CA ILE A 4 -1.94 -11.17 15.94
C ILE A 4 -2.91 -12.14 16.61
N ARG A 5 -4.15 -11.73 16.86
CA ARG A 5 -5.20 -12.61 17.42
C ARG A 5 -5.54 -13.74 16.44
N LYS A 6 -5.67 -13.45 15.14
CA LYS A 6 -5.88 -14.48 14.10
C LYS A 6 -4.73 -15.49 14.06
N ILE A 7 -3.48 -15.00 14.19
CA ILE A 7 -2.29 -15.88 14.24
C ILE A 7 -2.36 -16.80 15.46
N LYS A 8 -2.74 -16.28 16.61
CA LYS A 8 -2.83 -17.05 17.87
C LYS A 8 -3.98 -18.05 17.90
N GLU A 9 -5.14 -17.67 17.34
CA GLU A 9 -6.34 -18.51 17.31
C GLU A 9 -6.18 -19.73 16.38
N ASN A 10 -5.55 -19.53 15.22
CA ASN A 10 -5.34 -20.61 14.25
C ASN A 10 -4.06 -20.41 13.43
N PRO A 11 -2.88 -20.70 13.99
CA PRO A 11 -1.61 -20.52 13.30
C PRO A 11 -1.49 -21.38 12.03
N ASP A 12 -2.05 -22.59 12.04
CA ASP A 12 -1.97 -23.50 10.89
C ASP A 12 -2.78 -22.97 9.69
N ALA A 13 -3.94 -22.40 9.92
CA ALA A 13 -4.72 -21.75 8.86
C ALA A 13 -4.00 -20.52 8.28
N VAL A 14 -3.32 -19.74 9.13
CA VAL A 14 -2.50 -18.60 8.67
C VAL A 14 -1.32 -19.08 7.84
N LYS A 15 -0.58 -20.11 8.30
CA LYS A 15 0.51 -20.73 7.53
C LYS A 15 0.02 -21.26 6.19
N ALA A 16 -1.11 -21.97 6.15
CA ALA A 16 -1.70 -22.47 4.92
C ALA A 16 -2.10 -21.36 3.95
N GLY A 17 -2.72 -20.27 4.44
CA GLY A 17 -3.09 -19.11 3.63
C GLY A 17 -1.87 -18.41 3.02
N LEU A 18 -0.76 -18.29 3.77
CA LEU A 18 0.48 -17.71 3.24
C LEU A 18 1.17 -18.63 2.23
N LYS A 19 1.10 -19.95 2.41
CA LYS A 19 1.59 -20.94 1.42
C LYS A 19 0.79 -20.87 0.12
N ALA A 20 -0.51 -20.56 0.17
CA ALA A 20 -1.31 -20.31 -1.05
C ALA A 20 -0.78 -19.12 -1.85
N LYS A 21 -0.13 -18.14 -1.20
CA LYS A 21 0.62 -17.03 -1.82
C LYS A 21 2.06 -17.39 -2.23
N GLU A 22 2.44 -18.65 -2.17
CA GLU A 22 3.80 -19.14 -2.44
C GLU A 22 4.87 -18.54 -1.50
N VAL A 23 4.47 -18.13 -0.29
CA VAL A 23 5.39 -17.57 0.71
C VAL A 23 5.46 -18.48 1.94
N ASP A 24 6.66 -19.01 2.23
CA ASP A 24 6.91 -19.74 3.46
C ASP A 24 7.25 -18.78 4.60
N CYS A 25 6.33 -18.65 5.53
CA CYS A 25 6.46 -17.82 6.73
C CYS A 25 6.36 -18.65 8.02
N ASP A 26 6.46 -19.98 7.97
CA ASP A 26 6.25 -20.84 9.12
C ASP A 26 7.16 -20.45 10.29
N ALA A 27 8.45 -20.26 10.06
CA ALA A 27 9.42 -19.86 11.09
C ALA A 27 9.13 -18.45 11.67
N ILE A 28 8.66 -17.51 10.84
CA ILE A 28 8.29 -16.17 11.30
C ILE A 28 7.06 -16.23 12.19
N ILE A 29 6.07 -17.04 11.83
CA ILE A 29 4.83 -17.21 12.62
C ILE A 29 5.17 -17.83 13.97
N ASP A 30 6.00 -18.88 14.00
CA ASP A 30 6.41 -19.53 15.24
C ASP A 30 7.18 -18.55 16.15
N LYS A 31 8.05 -17.73 15.57
CA LYS A 31 8.78 -16.67 16.29
C LYS A 31 7.83 -15.60 16.86
N ILE A 32 6.82 -15.18 16.10
CA ILE A 32 5.80 -14.22 16.57
C ILE A 32 5.04 -14.79 17.78
N LEU A 33 4.65 -16.07 17.74
CA LEU A 33 3.96 -16.71 18.86
C LEU A 33 4.84 -16.80 20.10
N GLU A 34 6.12 -17.15 19.94
CA GLU A 34 7.10 -17.15 21.03
C GLU A 34 7.24 -15.75 21.66
N LEU A 35 7.48 -14.74 20.83
CA LEU A 35 7.64 -13.35 21.28
C LEU A 35 6.38 -12.81 21.98
N ASP A 36 5.18 -13.11 21.48
CA ASP A 36 3.92 -12.71 22.13
C ASP A 36 3.79 -13.30 23.54
N VAL A 37 4.21 -14.55 23.72
CA VAL A 37 4.22 -15.18 25.06
C VAL A 37 5.21 -14.47 25.98
N GLN A 38 6.43 -14.18 25.52
CA GLN A 38 7.47 -13.50 26.29
C GLN A 38 7.01 -12.06 26.69
N VAL A 39 6.48 -11.30 25.73
CA VAL A 39 5.98 -9.93 25.95
C VAL A 39 4.87 -9.93 27.00
N ARG A 40 3.87 -10.82 26.88
CA ARG A 40 2.76 -10.89 27.84
C ARG A 40 3.23 -11.31 29.24
N SER A 41 4.10 -12.31 29.32
CA SER A 41 4.66 -12.76 30.59
C SER A 41 5.44 -11.65 31.29
N LEU A 42 6.29 -10.94 30.56
CA LEU A 42 7.09 -9.85 31.11
C LEU A 42 6.21 -8.64 31.51
N LYS A 43 5.17 -8.30 30.74
CA LYS A 43 4.19 -7.25 31.13
C LYS A 43 3.52 -7.58 32.46
N THR A 44 3.05 -8.82 32.61
CA THR A 44 2.42 -9.30 33.86
C THR A 44 3.40 -9.25 35.04
N ALA A 45 4.66 -9.68 34.83
CA ALA A 45 5.68 -9.62 35.86
C ALA A 45 5.99 -8.18 36.28
N THR A 46 6.12 -7.26 35.34
CA THR A 46 6.35 -5.83 35.59
C THR A 46 5.18 -5.16 36.33
N GLU A 47 3.95 -5.49 35.95
CA GLU A 47 2.74 -5.03 36.68
C GLU A 47 2.73 -5.54 38.12
N THR A 48 3.09 -6.80 38.35
CA THR A 48 3.18 -7.40 39.69
C THR A 48 4.23 -6.70 40.55
N LYS A 49 5.44 -6.45 40.01
CA LYS A 49 6.50 -5.68 40.67
C LYS A 49 6.03 -4.26 41.01
N THR A 50 5.33 -3.60 40.07
CA THR A 50 4.76 -2.26 40.26
C THR A 50 3.74 -2.24 41.39
N ALA A 51 2.85 -3.24 41.48
CA ALA A 51 1.89 -3.36 42.56
C ALA A 51 2.59 -3.61 43.91
N GLN A 52 3.64 -4.43 43.96
CA GLN A 52 4.45 -4.67 45.14
C GLN A 52 5.11 -3.38 45.61
N LYS A 53 5.80 -2.65 44.74
CA LYS A 53 6.40 -1.33 45.04
C LYS A 53 5.37 -0.37 45.64
N ASN A 54 4.19 -0.24 45.06
CA ASN A 54 3.14 0.65 45.56
C ASN A 54 2.65 0.23 46.95
N ARG A 55 2.58 -1.07 47.24
CA ARG A 55 2.22 -1.59 48.55
C ARG A 55 3.28 -1.20 49.61
N ILE A 56 4.55 -1.45 49.32
CA ILE A 56 5.66 -1.09 50.23
C ILE A 56 5.73 0.42 50.45
N SER A 57 5.55 1.21 49.40
CA SER A 57 5.55 2.69 49.52
C SER A 57 4.39 3.20 50.41
N LYS A 58 3.21 2.58 50.31
CA LYS A 58 2.06 2.89 51.19
C LYS A 58 2.31 2.49 52.64
N GLU A 59 3.01 1.38 52.89
CA GLU A 59 3.43 0.94 54.21
C GLU A 59 4.43 1.92 54.81
N ASN A 60 5.45 2.37 54.04
CA ASN A 60 6.39 3.40 54.46
C ASN A 60 5.69 4.71 54.86
N GLY A 61 4.65 5.12 54.14
CA GLY A 61 3.84 6.28 54.53
C GLY A 61 3.23 6.15 55.94
N LYS A 62 2.77 4.95 56.32
CA LYS A 62 2.26 4.65 57.67
C LYS A 62 3.37 4.65 58.68
N LEU A 63 4.53 4.03 58.39
CA LEU A 63 5.69 3.99 59.27
C LEU A 63 6.26 5.36 59.55
N PHE A 64 6.32 6.26 58.55
CA PHE A 64 6.69 7.65 58.76
C PHE A 64 5.72 8.38 59.70
N GLY A 65 4.42 8.12 59.58
CA GLY A 65 3.42 8.65 60.52
C GLY A 65 3.61 8.15 61.95
N MET A 66 3.93 6.84 62.10
CA MET A 66 4.24 6.23 63.43
C MET A 66 5.52 6.81 64.01
N LYS A 67 6.59 6.90 63.22
CA LYS A 67 7.85 7.54 63.67
C LYS A 67 7.61 8.94 64.25
N LYS A 68 6.91 9.80 63.51
CA LYS A 68 6.57 11.16 63.93
C LYS A 68 5.71 11.19 65.21
N GLY A 69 4.85 10.18 65.39
CA GLY A 69 4.06 10.04 66.63
C GLY A 69 4.87 9.62 67.85
N LEU A 70 5.84 8.72 67.66
CA LEU A 70 6.81 8.29 68.72
C LEU A 70 7.75 9.42 69.12
N GLU A 71 8.33 10.12 68.14
CA GLU A 71 9.19 11.30 68.40
C GLU A 71 8.53 12.36 69.28
N LYS A 72 7.25 12.66 69.01
CA LYS A 72 6.47 13.63 69.81
C LYS A 72 6.26 13.17 71.25
N LYS A 73 6.32 11.87 71.53
CA LYS A 73 6.14 11.25 72.85
C LYS A 73 7.46 10.92 73.54
N GLY A 74 8.63 11.23 72.98
CA GLY A 74 9.92 10.85 73.46
C GLY A 74 10.24 9.35 73.45
N GLY A 75 9.52 8.58 72.58
CA GLY A 75 9.67 7.13 72.48
C GLY A 75 10.81 6.72 71.54
N ASP A 76 11.27 5.49 71.64
CA ASP A 76 12.31 4.91 70.78
C ASP A 76 11.77 4.69 69.35
N THR A 77 12.46 5.21 68.35
CA THR A 77 12.11 5.11 66.90
C THR A 77 12.95 4.08 66.14
N SER A 78 13.95 3.45 66.77
CA SER A 78 14.98 2.64 66.13
C SER A 78 14.38 1.49 65.30
N ALA A 79 13.37 0.78 65.79
CA ALA A 79 12.73 -0.33 65.08
C ALA A 79 11.95 0.13 63.84
N VAL A 80 11.26 1.29 63.94
CA VAL A 80 10.49 1.88 62.83
C VAL A 80 11.45 2.41 61.75
N GLU A 81 12.55 3.03 62.16
CA GLU A 81 13.60 3.52 61.25
C GLU A 81 14.25 2.35 60.47
N ALA A 82 14.58 1.24 61.13
CA ALA A 82 15.12 0.07 60.53
C ALA A 82 14.15 -0.52 59.47
N GLN A 83 12.85 -0.55 59.77
CA GLN A 83 11.83 -1.05 58.83
C GLN A 83 11.66 -0.09 57.63
N ILE A 84 11.71 1.22 57.85
CA ILE A 84 11.68 2.24 56.78
C ILE A 84 12.87 2.05 55.85
N ALA A 85 14.08 1.91 56.42
CA ALA A 85 15.31 1.71 55.65
C ALA A 85 15.26 0.41 54.80
N ALA A 86 14.78 -0.69 55.39
CA ALA A 86 14.62 -1.95 54.69
C ALA A 86 13.60 -1.82 53.53
N ASN A 87 12.47 -1.17 53.76
CA ASN A 87 11.47 -0.91 52.73
C ASN A 87 11.98 0.02 51.63
N ILE A 88 12.81 1.03 51.93
CA ILE A 88 13.45 1.89 50.94
C ILE A 88 14.40 1.07 50.06
N ALA A 89 15.25 0.26 50.66
CA ALA A 89 16.15 -0.64 49.90
C ALA A 89 15.38 -1.59 49.00
N ALA A 90 14.30 -2.22 49.49
CA ALA A 90 13.45 -3.10 48.72
C ALA A 90 12.77 -2.35 47.54
N VAL A 91 12.33 -1.12 47.72
CA VAL A 91 11.75 -0.30 46.64
C VAL A 91 12.81 0.08 45.59
N GLU A 92 14.05 0.36 45.99
CA GLU A 92 15.15 0.62 45.05
C GLU A 92 15.51 -0.62 44.22
N GLU A 93 15.58 -1.79 44.84
CA GLU A 93 15.80 -3.05 44.14
C GLU A 93 14.67 -3.33 43.11
N ILE A 94 13.40 -3.16 43.53
CA ILE A 94 12.25 -3.33 42.65
C ILE A 94 12.30 -2.31 41.50
N ASN A 95 12.65 -1.06 41.74
CA ASN A 95 12.79 -0.04 40.69
C ASN A 95 13.85 -0.44 39.66
N THR A 96 15.01 -0.87 40.09
CA THR A 96 16.10 -1.34 39.22
C THR A 96 15.63 -2.51 38.35
N SER A 97 14.90 -3.47 38.96
CA SER A 97 14.32 -4.61 38.22
C SER A 97 13.27 -4.16 37.22
N ILE A 98 12.40 -3.22 37.55
CA ILE A 98 11.39 -2.66 36.62
C ILE A 98 12.06 -1.94 35.45
N GLU A 99 13.13 -1.18 35.67
CA GLU A 99 13.86 -0.53 34.56
C GLU A 99 14.49 -1.55 33.61
N GLY A 100 15.06 -2.65 34.13
CA GLY A 100 15.54 -3.76 33.31
C GLY A 100 14.42 -4.44 32.51
N ASP A 101 13.27 -4.68 33.14
CA ASP A 101 12.09 -5.25 32.47
C ASP A 101 11.58 -4.35 31.33
N LYS A 102 11.55 -3.03 31.53
CA LYS A 102 11.12 -2.05 30.52
C LYS A 102 12.03 -2.06 29.30
N GLU A 103 13.36 -2.10 29.51
CA GLU A 103 14.32 -2.14 28.39
C GLU A 103 14.18 -3.46 27.61
N LEU A 104 14.06 -4.59 28.31
CA LEU A 104 13.81 -5.88 27.68
C LEU A 104 12.49 -5.87 26.91
N LEU A 105 11.42 -5.33 27.51
CA LEU A 105 10.11 -5.23 26.87
C LEU A 105 10.15 -4.40 25.59
N LYS A 106 10.88 -3.28 25.60
CA LYS A 106 11.09 -2.43 24.42
C LYS A 106 11.74 -3.23 23.27
N ASN A 107 12.76 -4.03 23.59
CA ASN A 107 13.45 -4.84 22.59
C ASN A 107 12.56 -5.95 22.04
N LEU A 108 11.81 -6.65 22.91
CA LEU A 108 10.88 -7.69 22.50
C LEU A 108 9.70 -7.14 21.66
N ASP A 109 9.12 -6.00 22.04
CA ASP A 109 8.06 -5.34 21.29
C ASP A 109 8.58 -4.90 19.90
N ALA A 110 9.82 -4.39 19.79
CA ALA A 110 10.45 -4.02 18.51
C ALA A 110 10.71 -5.24 17.61
N GLU A 111 11.20 -6.34 18.19
CA GLU A 111 11.41 -7.61 17.45
C GLU A 111 10.09 -8.18 16.97
N LEU A 112 9.06 -8.21 17.84
CA LEU A 112 7.72 -8.66 17.49
C LEU A 112 7.14 -7.81 16.35
N TYR A 113 7.25 -6.48 16.43
CA TYR A 113 6.77 -5.58 15.39
C TYR A 113 7.47 -5.83 14.06
N THR A 114 8.79 -6.01 14.05
CA THR A 114 9.57 -6.32 12.84
C THR A 114 9.11 -7.62 12.19
N ASN A 115 8.91 -8.68 12.97
CA ASN A 115 8.40 -9.96 12.45
C ASN A 115 6.97 -9.84 11.92
N MET A 116 6.11 -9.07 12.60
CA MET A 116 4.74 -8.80 12.11
C MET A 116 4.72 -8.00 10.81
N LEU A 117 5.66 -7.08 10.59
CA LEU A 117 5.81 -6.32 9.33
C LEU A 117 6.30 -7.21 8.16
N ALA A 118 7.03 -8.26 8.45
CA ALA A 118 7.54 -9.18 7.42
C ALA A 118 6.45 -10.09 6.83
N LEU A 119 5.35 -10.33 7.55
CA LEU A 119 4.26 -11.16 7.06
C LEU A 119 3.45 -10.45 5.97
N PRO A 120 3.19 -11.10 4.82
CA PRO A 120 2.23 -10.60 3.84
C PRO A 120 0.79 -10.73 4.36
N ASN A 121 -0.13 -10.12 3.63
CA ASN A 121 -1.57 -10.25 3.88
C ASN A 121 -2.07 -11.65 3.50
N LEU A 122 -3.11 -12.12 4.18
CA LEU A 122 -3.78 -13.37 3.81
C LEU A 122 -4.62 -13.17 2.54
N PRO A 123 -4.62 -14.15 1.63
CA PRO A 123 -5.54 -14.12 0.50
C PRO A 123 -6.97 -14.40 0.95
N ASP A 124 -7.94 -13.87 0.21
CA ASP A 124 -9.33 -14.26 0.36
C ASP A 124 -9.50 -15.77 0.00
N ALA A 125 -10.44 -16.43 0.67
CA ALA A 125 -10.58 -17.89 0.62
C ALA A 125 -11.01 -18.46 -0.74
N ASP A 126 -11.54 -17.62 -1.62
CA ASP A 126 -12.00 -18.00 -2.97
C ASP A 126 -10.95 -17.81 -4.06
N LEU A 127 -9.74 -17.38 -3.71
CA LEU A 127 -8.63 -17.29 -4.65
C LEU A 127 -7.96 -18.65 -4.85
N LEU A 128 -7.63 -18.96 -6.10
CA LEU A 128 -6.82 -20.14 -6.38
C LEU A 128 -5.41 -19.97 -5.80
N PRO A 129 -4.83 -21.03 -5.22
CA PRO A 129 -3.44 -20.99 -4.77
C PRO A 129 -2.48 -20.94 -5.98
N GLY A 130 -1.24 -20.53 -5.73
CA GLY A 130 -0.19 -20.48 -6.75
C GLY A 130 -0.11 -19.13 -7.46
N GLY A 131 0.73 -19.08 -8.50
CA GLY A 131 1.13 -17.88 -9.19
C GLY A 131 0.25 -17.53 -10.40
N LYS A 132 0.84 -16.77 -11.31
CA LYS A 132 0.19 -16.20 -12.50
C LYS A 132 -0.48 -17.23 -13.42
N GLU A 133 0.01 -18.46 -13.46
CA GLU A 133 -0.53 -19.56 -14.23
C GLU A 133 -1.96 -19.96 -13.82
N ASN A 134 -2.35 -19.61 -12.59
CA ASN A 134 -3.66 -19.90 -12.02
C ASN A 134 -4.60 -18.69 -12.02
N ASN A 135 -4.23 -17.60 -12.71
CA ASN A 135 -5.12 -16.45 -12.90
C ASN A 135 -6.33 -16.81 -13.75
N GLU A 136 -7.50 -16.29 -13.39
CA GLU A 136 -8.79 -16.61 -14.01
C GLU A 136 -9.31 -15.42 -14.84
N PRO A 137 -9.29 -15.47 -16.19
CA PRO A 137 -10.00 -14.49 -17.02
C PRO A 137 -11.50 -14.54 -16.73
N LEU A 138 -12.08 -13.46 -16.25
CA LEU A 138 -13.50 -13.39 -15.89
C LEU A 138 -14.38 -12.96 -17.07
N ARG A 139 -13.91 -11.99 -17.85
CA ARG A 139 -14.67 -11.42 -18.98
C ARG A 139 -13.78 -10.68 -19.96
N TYR A 140 -14.23 -10.64 -21.22
CA TYR A 140 -13.62 -9.86 -22.29
C TYR A 140 -14.58 -8.76 -22.71
N ILE A 141 -14.09 -7.55 -22.96
CA ILE A 141 -14.88 -6.36 -23.26
C ILE A 141 -14.29 -5.66 -24.48
N GLY A 142 -15.16 -5.10 -25.33
CA GLY A 142 -14.78 -4.49 -26.60
C GLY A 142 -14.51 -5.53 -27.69
N GLU A 143 -14.51 -5.08 -28.94
CA GLU A 143 -14.20 -5.95 -30.08
C GLU A 143 -12.69 -5.99 -30.30
N LYS A 144 -12.16 -7.19 -30.54
CA LYS A 144 -10.76 -7.35 -30.94
C LYS A 144 -10.62 -6.89 -32.39
N HIS A 145 -9.90 -5.78 -32.59
CA HIS A 145 -9.63 -5.27 -33.93
C HIS A 145 -8.86 -6.28 -34.77
N SER A 146 -9.36 -6.56 -36.00
CA SER A 146 -8.62 -7.27 -37.03
C SER A 146 -8.11 -6.25 -38.06
N PHE A 147 -6.83 -6.35 -38.38
CA PHE A 147 -6.22 -5.52 -39.43
C PHE A 147 -6.14 -6.28 -40.73
N ASP A 148 -6.47 -5.62 -41.85
CA ASP A 148 -6.26 -6.12 -43.22
C ASP A 148 -4.85 -5.74 -43.73
N PHE A 149 -4.00 -5.18 -42.88
CA PHE A 149 -2.62 -4.83 -43.10
C PHE A 149 -1.77 -5.30 -41.91
N GLU A 150 -0.44 -5.30 -42.07
CA GLU A 150 0.48 -5.64 -40.99
C GLU A 150 0.55 -4.48 -39.97
N PRO A 151 0.08 -4.66 -38.73
CA PRO A 151 0.05 -3.61 -37.73
C PRO A 151 1.45 -3.27 -37.25
N LYS A 152 1.78 -1.98 -37.21
CA LYS A 152 3.07 -1.47 -36.73
C LYS A 152 3.10 -1.43 -35.19
N HIS A 153 4.29 -1.60 -34.66
CA HIS A 153 4.56 -1.45 -33.22
C HIS A 153 4.44 0.03 -32.80
N HIS A 154 3.97 0.30 -31.58
CA HIS A 154 3.79 1.66 -31.07
C HIS A 154 5.06 2.51 -31.10
N VAL A 155 6.25 1.91 -30.92
CA VAL A 155 7.53 2.63 -31.01
C VAL A 155 7.71 3.25 -32.39
N ASP A 156 7.43 2.50 -33.45
CA ASP A 156 7.59 2.95 -34.84
C ASP A 156 6.51 3.99 -35.17
N LEU A 157 5.25 3.74 -34.77
CA LEU A 157 4.16 4.70 -34.96
C LEU A 157 4.44 6.03 -34.24
N CYS A 158 4.79 5.96 -32.95
CA CYS A 158 5.08 7.16 -32.16
C CYS A 158 6.25 7.96 -32.69
N SER A 159 7.31 7.30 -33.16
CA SER A 159 8.46 7.96 -33.78
C SER A 159 8.09 8.63 -35.11
N ASN A 160 7.39 7.94 -35.99
CA ASN A 160 6.98 8.43 -37.31
C ASN A 160 6.02 9.62 -37.20
N LEU A 161 5.09 9.57 -36.24
CA LEU A 161 4.13 10.64 -35.97
C LEU A 161 4.72 11.79 -35.15
N GLY A 162 5.94 11.64 -34.62
CA GLY A 162 6.57 12.63 -33.74
C GLY A 162 5.83 12.79 -32.40
N LEU A 163 5.25 11.69 -31.88
CA LEU A 163 4.57 11.71 -30.59
C LEU A 163 5.53 11.52 -29.42
N ILE A 164 6.56 10.69 -29.63
CA ILE A 164 7.54 10.33 -28.60
C ILE A 164 8.95 10.47 -29.21
N ASP A 165 9.83 11.13 -28.47
CA ASP A 165 11.28 11.16 -28.73
C ASP A 165 11.99 10.25 -27.74
N TYR A 166 12.25 9.03 -28.16
CA TYR A 166 12.94 8.04 -27.34
C TYR A 166 14.43 8.37 -27.18
N GLU A 167 15.09 8.84 -28.25
CA GLU A 167 16.52 9.14 -28.23
C GLU A 167 16.85 10.25 -27.23
N ARG A 168 16.10 11.35 -27.31
CA ARG A 168 16.30 12.46 -26.37
C ARG A 168 15.83 12.15 -24.97
N GLY A 169 14.79 11.33 -24.79
CA GLY A 169 14.39 10.80 -23.49
C GLY A 169 15.52 10.04 -22.80
N VAL A 170 16.16 9.12 -23.52
CA VAL A 170 17.32 8.38 -23.02
C VAL A 170 18.51 9.30 -22.75
N LYS A 171 18.76 10.31 -23.61
CA LYS A 171 19.82 11.29 -23.38
C LYS A 171 19.62 12.10 -22.10
N LEU A 172 18.38 12.40 -21.73
CA LEU A 172 18.06 13.17 -20.53
C LEU A 172 18.17 12.34 -19.25
N ALA A 173 17.72 11.08 -19.26
CA ALA A 173 17.51 10.33 -18.01
C ALA A 173 17.95 8.85 -18.07
N GLY A 174 18.63 8.43 -19.14
CA GLY A 174 19.09 7.04 -19.33
C GLY A 174 18.02 6.12 -19.91
N ALA A 175 18.36 4.85 -20.06
CA ALA A 175 17.48 3.81 -20.58
C ALA A 175 16.19 3.69 -19.74
N GLY A 176 15.08 3.29 -20.37
CA GLY A 176 13.77 3.21 -19.70
C GLY A 176 13.07 4.56 -19.53
N ASN A 177 13.53 5.61 -20.24
CA ASN A 177 12.87 6.91 -20.26
C ASN A 177 12.58 7.35 -21.70
N TRP A 178 11.53 8.15 -21.85
CA TRP A 178 11.09 8.72 -23.12
C TRP A 178 10.63 10.16 -22.89
N MET A 179 10.46 10.89 -23.97
CA MET A 179 9.95 12.26 -23.95
C MET A 179 8.74 12.39 -24.85
N TYR A 180 7.62 12.78 -24.30
CA TYR A 180 6.43 13.14 -25.10
C TYR A 180 6.69 14.44 -25.86
N THR A 181 6.29 14.50 -27.12
CA THR A 181 6.49 15.67 -27.98
C THR A 181 5.20 16.05 -28.72
N GLY A 182 5.01 17.33 -28.97
CA GLY A 182 3.91 17.84 -29.81
C GLY A 182 2.54 17.25 -29.47
N MET A 183 1.94 16.56 -30.44
CA MET A 183 0.65 15.91 -30.26
C MET A 183 0.69 14.77 -29.24
N GLY A 184 1.83 14.10 -29.09
CA GLY A 184 2.00 13.05 -28.06
C GLY A 184 1.85 13.60 -26.63
N ALA A 185 2.44 14.75 -26.34
CA ALA A 185 2.27 15.42 -25.05
C ALA A 185 0.82 15.87 -24.83
N ARG A 186 0.14 16.35 -25.88
CA ARG A 186 -1.28 16.68 -25.79
C ARG A 186 -2.17 15.47 -25.57
N LEU A 187 -1.88 14.34 -26.22
CA LEU A 187 -2.62 13.08 -26.04
C LEU A 187 -2.44 12.53 -24.63
N GLU A 188 -1.22 12.59 -24.09
CA GLU A 188 -0.95 12.21 -22.67
C GLU A 188 -1.81 13.04 -21.70
N TRP A 189 -1.84 14.37 -21.88
CA TRP A 189 -2.69 15.23 -21.05
C TRP A 189 -4.18 15.06 -21.31
N ALA A 190 -4.59 14.70 -22.53
CA ALA A 190 -5.96 14.37 -22.84
C ALA A 190 -6.44 13.12 -22.07
N LEU A 191 -5.59 12.09 -21.99
CA LEU A 191 -5.84 10.90 -21.18
C LEU A 191 -6.00 11.23 -19.71
N LEU A 192 -5.05 11.98 -19.15
CA LEU A 192 -5.11 12.39 -17.74
C LEU A 192 -6.36 13.20 -17.41
N ASN A 193 -6.70 14.17 -18.26
CA ASN A 193 -7.93 14.95 -18.08
C ASN A 193 -9.20 14.09 -18.19
N TYR A 194 -9.23 13.13 -19.11
CA TYR A 194 -10.35 12.19 -19.21
C TYR A 194 -10.52 11.38 -17.93
N PHE A 195 -9.43 10.87 -17.35
CA PHE A 195 -9.47 10.12 -16.10
C PHE A 195 -9.91 10.99 -14.94
N ILE A 196 -9.34 12.19 -14.81
CA ILE A 196 -9.67 13.17 -13.75
C ILE A 196 -11.15 13.57 -13.81
N ASP A 197 -11.64 13.96 -15.00
CA ASP A 197 -13.03 14.36 -15.17
C ASP A 197 -13.99 13.21 -14.84
N THR A 198 -13.66 11.99 -15.24
CA THR A 198 -14.49 10.81 -14.99
C THR A 198 -14.59 10.52 -13.49
N HIS A 199 -13.47 10.47 -12.76
CA HIS A 199 -13.50 10.21 -11.32
C HIS A 199 -14.11 11.34 -10.51
N THR A 200 -13.95 12.59 -10.97
CA THR A 200 -14.64 13.74 -10.36
C THR A 200 -16.17 13.58 -10.53
N ALA A 201 -16.63 13.22 -11.73
CA ALA A 201 -18.05 12.96 -11.98
C ALA A 201 -18.60 11.76 -11.21
N ASP A 202 -17.75 10.80 -10.89
CA ASP A 202 -18.05 9.63 -10.07
C ASP A 202 -18.14 9.96 -8.56
N GLY A 203 -17.86 11.19 -8.16
CA GLY A 203 -17.96 11.66 -6.77
C GLY A 203 -16.75 11.32 -5.89
N TYR A 204 -15.58 11.08 -6.50
CA TYR A 204 -14.32 10.94 -5.77
C TYR A 204 -13.66 12.31 -5.55
N ASP A 205 -13.09 12.52 -4.39
CA ASP A 205 -12.32 13.73 -4.08
C ASP A 205 -10.95 13.68 -4.73
N PHE A 206 -10.62 14.71 -5.52
CA PHE A 206 -9.33 14.84 -6.18
C PHE A 206 -8.26 15.33 -5.22
N ILE A 207 -7.16 14.60 -5.08
CA ILE A 207 -6.02 14.93 -4.22
C ILE A 207 -4.74 15.02 -5.05
N LEU A 208 -3.94 16.04 -4.78
CA LEU A 208 -2.56 16.17 -5.28
C LEU A 208 -1.58 16.02 -4.11
N PRO A 209 -1.11 14.80 -3.82
CA PRO A 209 -0.22 14.55 -2.70
C PRO A 209 1.22 14.95 -3.02
N PRO A 210 2.09 15.13 -2.01
CA PRO A 210 3.54 15.20 -2.21
C PRO A 210 4.06 13.97 -2.96
N HIS A 211 5.02 14.14 -3.86
CA HIS A 211 5.63 13.03 -4.60
C HIS A 211 6.86 12.44 -3.90
N MET A 212 7.38 13.15 -2.93
CA MET A 212 8.48 12.73 -2.08
C MET A 212 7.89 12.31 -0.72
N LEU A 213 7.96 11.03 -0.40
CA LEU A 213 7.30 10.45 0.76
C LEU A 213 8.31 9.98 1.82
N GLU A 214 7.90 10.03 3.08
CA GLU A 214 8.60 9.39 4.19
C GLU A 214 8.50 7.86 4.12
N TYR A 215 9.51 7.15 4.65
CA TYR A 215 9.54 5.69 4.76
C TYR A 215 8.24 5.12 5.33
N LYS A 216 7.64 5.80 6.32
CA LYS A 216 6.41 5.37 7.00
C LYS A 216 5.20 5.25 6.07
N CYS A 217 5.17 6.01 4.97
CA CYS A 217 4.11 5.87 3.96
C CYS A 217 4.18 4.52 3.24
N GLY A 218 5.39 4.09 2.85
CA GLY A 218 5.60 2.77 2.26
C GLY A 218 5.34 1.63 3.24
N GLU A 219 5.66 1.83 4.52
CA GLU A 219 5.34 0.87 5.58
C GLU A 219 3.82 0.75 5.79
N THR A 220 3.09 1.86 5.84
CA THR A 220 1.62 1.89 5.96
C THR A 220 0.96 1.17 4.78
N ALA A 221 1.39 1.47 3.55
CA ALA A 221 0.89 0.79 2.35
C ALA A 221 1.25 -0.70 2.27
N GLY A 222 2.14 -1.20 3.13
CA GLY A 222 2.61 -2.58 3.12
C GLY A 222 3.64 -2.89 2.04
N GLN A 223 4.18 -1.85 1.39
CA GLN A 223 5.26 -1.98 0.40
C GLN A 223 6.61 -2.21 1.08
N PHE A 224 6.85 -1.57 2.22
CA PHE A 224 8.07 -1.74 3.00
C PHE A 224 7.84 -2.68 4.21
N PRO A 225 8.89 -3.43 4.61
CA PRO A 225 10.29 -3.37 4.13
C PRO A 225 10.56 -4.08 2.80
N LYS A 226 9.68 -4.95 2.31
CA LYS A 226 9.93 -5.86 1.16
C LYS A 226 10.46 -5.15 -0.09
N PHE A 227 9.88 -4.02 -0.47
CA PHE A 227 10.20 -3.27 -1.68
C PHE A 227 11.02 -1.99 -1.42
N ALA A 228 11.65 -1.86 -0.24
CA ALA A 228 12.42 -0.67 0.11
C ALA A 228 13.63 -0.42 -0.81
N ASP A 229 14.13 -1.43 -1.51
CA ASP A 229 15.21 -1.31 -2.49
C ASP A 229 14.73 -1.08 -3.93
N GLU A 230 13.43 -1.15 -4.17
CA GLU A 230 12.80 -0.93 -5.47
C GLU A 230 12.46 0.55 -5.75
N VAL A 231 12.62 1.43 -4.75
CA VAL A 231 12.30 2.85 -4.87
C VAL A 231 13.55 3.72 -5.08
N PHE A 232 13.38 4.89 -5.71
CA PHE A 232 14.41 5.92 -5.77
C PHE A 232 14.48 6.64 -4.42
N LYS A 233 15.58 6.43 -3.68
CA LYS A 233 15.82 7.04 -2.36
C LYS A 233 16.42 8.45 -2.52
N ILE A 234 15.99 9.38 -1.67
CA ILE A 234 16.51 10.76 -1.63
C ILE A 234 17.69 10.80 -0.65
N ALA A 235 18.91 10.95 -1.17
CA ALA A 235 20.14 10.83 -0.37
C ALA A 235 20.37 11.99 0.61
N ASN A 236 19.92 13.21 0.30
CA ASN A 236 20.27 14.43 1.02
C ASN A 236 19.10 15.06 1.78
N HIS A 237 18.06 14.29 2.10
CA HIS A 237 16.97 14.82 2.90
C HIS A 237 17.31 14.73 4.39
N PRO A 238 17.24 15.85 5.12
CA PRO A 238 17.53 15.87 6.56
C PRO A 238 16.36 15.24 7.33
N THR A 239 16.48 13.96 7.68
CA THR A 239 15.54 13.31 8.60
C THR A 239 16.28 12.56 9.68
N GLU A 240 15.83 12.75 10.90
CA GLU A 240 16.33 12.00 12.06
C GLU A 240 15.89 10.53 12.05
N ASN A 241 14.81 10.18 11.31
CA ASN A 241 14.11 8.90 11.48
C ASN A 241 13.82 8.11 10.20
N GLY A 242 14.42 8.41 9.06
CA GLY A 242 14.10 7.58 7.90
C GLY A 242 14.58 8.06 6.53
N ILE A 243 14.23 7.25 5.55
CA ILE A 243 14.54 7.47 4.14
C ILE A 243 13.34 8.17 3.51
N PHE A 244 13.58 9.29 2.81
CA PHE A 244 12.63 9.83 1.85
C PHE A 244 12.84 9.15 0.51
N TYR A 245 11.75 8.97 -0.23
CA TYR A 245 11.77 8.31 -1.53
C TYR A 245 10.76 8.92 -2.50
N MET A 246 11.05 8.79 -3.79
CA MET A 246 10.09 9.14 -4.84
C MET A 246 9.00 8.08 -4.92
N LEU A 247 7.72 8.48 -4.85
CA LEU A 247 6.60 7.54 -4.82
C LEU A 247 6.54 6.67 -6.09
N PRO A 248 6.38 5.35 -5.95
CA PRO A 248 6.16 4.44 -7.08
C PRO A 248 4.69 4.35 -7.51
N THR A 249 3.79 4.86 -6.67
CA THR A 249 2.32 4.91 -6.85
C THR A 249 1.73 5.86 -5.82
N ALA A 250 0.65 6.54 -6.17
CA ALA A 250 -0.09 7.39 -5.23
C ALA A 250 -0.73 6.59 -4.07
N GLU A 251 -0.91 5.28 -4.22
CA GLU A 251 -1.40 4.38 -3.16
C GLU A 251 -0.69 4.63 -1.82
N ALA A 252 0.65 4.73 -1.83
CA ALA A 252 1.42 4.92 -0.60
C ALA A 252 1.10 6.24 0.12
N ALA A 253 0.85 7.30 -0.64
CA ALA A 253 0.42 8.59 -0.10
C ALA A 253 -1.03 8.51 0.43
N LEU A 254 -1.95 8.00 -0.41
CA LEU A 254 -3.38 7.94 -0.09
C LEU A 254 -3.66 7.02 1.11
N ALA A 255 -3.01 5.85 1.19
CA ALA A 255 -3.13 4.93 2.32
C ALA A 255 -2.69 5.55 3.66
N SER A 256 -1.89 6.62 3.61
CA SER A 256 -1.29 7.24 4.80
C SER A 256 -2.01 8.51 5.26
N ILE A 257 -3.03 8.98 4.53
CA ILE A 257 -3.73 10.26 4.83
C ILE A 257 -4.27 10.29 6.28
N TYR A 258 -4.84 9.17 6.73
CA TYR A 258 -5.44 9.06 8.06
C TYR A 258 -4.60 8.24 9.04
N ARG A 259 -3.28 8.16 8.83
CA ARG A 259 -2.37 7.45 9.74
C ARG A 259 -2.50 7.99 11.16
N ASP A 260 -2.65 7.06 12.12
CA ASP A 260 -2.82 7.32 13.56
C ASP A 260 -4.13 8.04 13.95
N GLU A 261 -5.14 8.05 13.05
CA GLU A 261 -6.42 8.68 13.30
C GLU A 261 -7.55 7.68 13.61
N ILE A 262 -8.60 8.20 14.25
CA ILE A 262 -9.86 7.48 14.50
C ILE A 262 -10.97 8.27 13.82
N LEU A 263 -11.46 7.76 12.70
CA LEU A 263 -12.60 8.29 11.97
C LEU A 263 -13.91 7.98 12.69
N THR A 264 -15.03 8.46 12.18
CA THR A 264 -16.36 8.01 12.61
C THR A 264 -16.97 7.16 11.50
N GLU A 265 -17.86 6.20 11.87
CA GLU A 265 -18.51 5.32 10.89
C GLU A 265 -19.26 6.10 9.80
N LYS A 266 -19.90 7.22 10.18
CA LYS A 266 -20.61 8.11 9.23
C LYS A 266 -19.72 8.84 8.23
N ASP A 267 -18.41 8.90 8.48
CA ASP A 267 -17.42 9.48 7.55
C ASP A 267 -17.04 8.52 6.44
N LEU A 268 -17.44 7.25 6.55
CA LEU A 268 -17.11 6.18 5.60
C LEU A 268 -18.30 5.89 4.66
N PRO A 269 -18.06 5.52 3.39
CA PRO A 269 -16.73 5.43 2.78
C PRO A 269 -16.11 6.80 2.45
N LYS A 270 -14.78 6.90 2.57
CA LYS A 270 -13.98 7.99 1.99
C LYS A 270 -13.45 7.54 0.64
N LYS A 271 -13.67 8.32 -0.40
CA LYS A 271 -13.32 8.01 -1.77
C LYS A 271 -12.42 9.10 -2.34
N PHE A 272 -11.20 8.75 -2.67
CA PHE A 272 -10.20 9.66 -3.20
C PHE A 272 -9.65 9.18 -4.53
N PHE A 273 -9.20 10.11 -5.35
CA PHE A 273 -8.27 9.78 -6.42
C PHE A 273 -7.14 10.80 -6.48
N ALA A 274 -5.99 10.38 -6.97
CA ALA A 274 -4.83 11.25 -7.11
C ALA A 274 -4.15 11.04 -8.47
N TYR A 275 -3.77 12.12 -9.12
CA TYR A 275 -2.81 12.11 -10.22
C TYR A 275 -1.41 12.25 -9.64
N THR A 276 -0.50 11.36 -10.04
CA THR A 276 0.94 11.50 -9.76
C THR A 276 1.79 10.97 -10.92
N PRO A 277 2.96 11.59 -11.20
CA PRO A 277 4.06 10.83 -11.79
C PRO A 277 4.47 9.74 -10.80
N CYS A 278 4.77 8.55 -11.32
CA CYS A 278 5.20 7.39 -10.54
C CYS A 278 6.63 7.05 -10.93
N PHE A 279 7.46 6.72 -9.94
CA PHE A 279 8.90 6.49 -10.12
C PHE A 279 9.26 5.08 -9.67
N ARG A 280 9.72 4.23 -10.61
CA ARG A 280 10.09 2.83 -10.34
C ARG A 280 11.49 2.54 -10.83
N ARG A 281 12.31 1.92 -9.98
CA ARG A 281 13.67 1.52 -10.36
C ARG A 281 13.71 0.37 -11.37
N GLU A 282 12.62 -0.41 -11.45
CA GLU A 282 12.53 -1.59 -12.32
C GLU A 282 13.75 -2.52 -12.18
N ALA A 283 14.29 -2.64 -10.95
CA ALA A 283 15.46 -3.43 -10.66
C ALA A 283 15.17 -4.92 -10.94
N GLY A 284 16.03 -5.55 -11.75
CA GLY A 284 15.87 -6.96 -12.14
C GLY A 284 14.92 -7.24 -13.29
N SER A 285 14.31 -6.24 -13.91
CA SER A 285 13.38 -6.42 -15.03
C SER A 285 14.06 -6.17 -16.40
N ALA A 286 15.13 -6.85 -16.70
CA ALA A 286 15.73 -6.84 -18.04
C ALA A 286 14.88 -7.69 -19.00
N ARG A 287 13.70 -7.16 -19.43
CA ARG A 287 12.87 -7.79 -20.46
C ARG A 287 13.16 -7.13 -21.80
N ALA A 288 14.02 -7.76 -22.59
CA ALA A 288 14.37 -7.32 -23.96
C ALA A 288 13.11 -7.20 -24.86
N ASP A 289 12.04 -7.90 -24.53
CA ASP A 289 10.80 -7.98 -25.31
C ASP A 289 9.82 -6.81 -25.04
N GLU A 290 10.05 -5.98 -24.02
CA GLU A 290 9.19 -4.85 -23.67
C GLU A 290 9.78 -3.53 -24.16
N ARG A 291 9.80 -3.34 -25.50
CA ARG A 291 10.27 -2.10 -26.14
C ARG A 291 9.31 -0.93 -25.86
N GLY A 292 9.87 0.28 -25.83
CA GLY A 292 9.08 1.52 -25.79
C GLY A 292 8.58 1.90 -24.40
N MET A 293 7.28 2.23 -24.30
CA MET A 293 6.67 2.84 -23.11
C MET A 293 6.08 1.84 -22.11
N VAL A 294 6.00 0.56 -22.45
CA VAL A 294 5.27 -0.45 -21.64
C VAL A 294 5.86 -0.60 -20.23
N ARG A 295 7.18 -0.33 -20.10
CA ARG A 295 7.90 -0.36 -18.83
C ARG A 295 8.95 0.74 -18.81
N GLY A 296 8.89 1.62 -17.81
CA GLY A 296 9.82 2.72 -17.67
C GLY A 296 10.00 3.18 -16.23
N HIS A 297 11.04 3.99 -16.02
CA HIS A 297 11.38 4.51 -14.69
C HIS A 297 10.42 5.59 -14.19
N GLN A 298 9.77 6.31 -15.11
CA GLN A 298 8.76 7.32 -14.81
C GLN A 298 7.56 7.17 -15.74
N PHE A 299 6.35 7.26 -15.19
CA PHE A 299 5.09 7.28 -15.95
C PHE A 299 4.02 8.01 -15.14
N ASN A 300 2.95 8.44 -15.80
CA ASN A 300 1.83 9.09 -15.15
C ASN A 300 0.73 8.08 -14.79
N LYS A 301 0.11 8.26 -13.63
CA LYS A 301 -0.98 7.42 -13.16
C LYS A 301 -2.01 8.24 -12.39
N VAL A 302 -3.27 7.95 -12.63
CA VAL A 302 -4.36 8.30 -11.72
C VAL A 302 -4.66 7.08 -10.86
N GLU A 303 -4.71 7.25 -9.55
CA GLU A 303 -4.96 6.19 -8.58
C GLU A 303 -6.23 6.47 -7.80
N MET A 304 -7.17 5.53 -7.79
CA MET A 304 -8.35 5.56 -6.92
C MET A 304 -8.02 4.90 -5.59
N PHE A 305 -8.58 5.41 -4.49
CA PHE A 305 -8.41 4.84 -3.15
C PHE A 305 -9.67 5.01 -2.31
N GLN A 306 -10.03 3.96 -1.56
CA GLN A 306 -11.15 4.02 -0.65
C GLN A 306 -10.78 3.54 0.75
N PHE A 307 -11.34 4.24 1.75
CA PHE A 307 -11.45 3.75 3.12
C PHE A 307 -12.91 3.41 3.38
N THR A 308 -13.18 2.20 3.84
CA THR A 308 -14.55 1.73 4.07
C THR A 308 -14.66 0.92 5.36
N THR A 309 -15.88 0.63 5.77
CA THR A 309 -16.12 -0.36 6.84
C THR A 309 -15.83 -1.76 6.31
N PRO A 310 -15.55 -2.75 7.18
CA PRO A 310 -15.42 -4.14 6.77
C PRO A 310 -16.63 -4.66 5.99
N GLU A 311 -17.82 -4.26 6.39
CA GLU A 311 -19.10 -4.69 5.80
C GLU A 311 -19.29 -4.14 4.37
N GLY A 312 -18.83 -2.92 4.09
CA GLY A 312 -18.92 -2.30 2.76
C GLY A 312 -17.77 -2.64 1.81
N SER A 313 -16.80 -3.44 2.26
CA SER A 313 -15.54 -3.65 1.56
C SER A 313 -15.67 -4.39 0.22
N ASP A 314 -16.55 -5.39 0.12
CA ASP A 314 -16.70 -6.17 -1.11
C ASP A 314 -17.49 -5.39 -2.17
N GLU A 315 -18.51 -4.62 -1.77
CA GLU A 315 -19.24 -3.72 -2.67
C GLU A 315 -18.32 -2.63 -3.22
N ALA A 316 -17.48 -2.03 -2.35
CA ALA A 316 -16.48 -1.02 -2.74
C ALA A 316 -15.44 -1.59 -3.72
N PHE A 317 -15.06 -2.87 -3.59
CA PHE A 317 -14.16 -3.54 -4.51
C PHE A 317 -14.77 -3.68 -5.92
N GLU A 318 -16.00 -4.18 -6.01
CA GLU A 318 -16.70 -4.33 -7.29
C GLU A 318 -16.97 -2.95 -7.95
N GLU A 319 -17.26 -1.93 -7.16
CA GLU A 319 -17.36 -0.55 -7.67
C GLU A 319 -16.05 -0.10 -8.32
N LEU A 320 -14.90 -0.27 -7.64
CA LEU A 320 -13.59 0.11 -8.17
C LEU A 320 -13.26 -0.64 -9.46
N VAL A 321 -13.53 -1.95 -9.51
CA VAL A 321 -13.35 -2.76 -10.73
C VAL A 321 -14.16 -2.17 -11.88
N LYS A 322 -15.44 -1.88 -11.63
CA LYS A 322 -16.34 -1.32 -12.65
C LYS A 322 -15.89 0.05 -13.14
N LYS A 323 -15.36 0.91 -12.23
CA LYS A 323 -14.80 2.22 -12.60
C LYS A 323 -13.59 2.08 -13.51
N ALA A 324 -12.65 1.20 -13.20
CA ALA A 324 -11.49 0.93 -14.04
C ALA A 324 -11.88 0.38 -15.42
N GLU A 325 -12.82 -0.59 -15.47
CA GLU A 325 -13.36 -1.12 -16.73
C GLU A 325 -14.02 -0.03 -17.60
N ASN A 326 -14.83 0.83 -16.99
CA ASN A 326 -15.54 1.89 -17.70
C ASN A 326 -14.59 2.89 -18.35
N LEU A 327 -13.44 3.21 -17.72
CA LEU A 327 -12.42 4.06 -18.32
C LEU A 327 -11.84 3.45 -19.60
N VAL A 328 -11.49 2.17 -19.58
CA VAL A 328 -10.93 1.48 -20.76
C VAL A 328 -11.99 1.29 -21.84
N ALA A 329 -13.22 0.92 -21.46
CA ALA A 329 -14.34 0.80 -22.38
C ALA A 329 -14.69 2.14 -23.06
N GLY A 330 -14.64 3.26 -22.31
CA GLY A 330 -14.87 4.59 -22.86
C GLY A 330 -13.84 5.02 -23.92
N LEU A 331 -12.62 4.45 -23.86
CA LEU A 331 -11.61 4.64 -24.91
C LEU A 331 -11.85 3.77 -26.16
N GLY A 332 -12.86 2.88 -26.14
CA GLY A 332 -13.20 1.98 -27.25
C GLY A 332 -12.18 0.85 -27.46
N LEU A 333 -11.41 0.51 -26.44
CA LEU A 333 -10.32 -0.47 -26.53
C LEU A 333 -10.77 -1.87 -26.11
N HIS A 334 -10.15 -2.90 -26.73
CA HIS A 334 -10.37 -4.29 -26.35
C HIS A 334 -9.51 -4.66 -25.14
N PHE A 335 -10.14 -5.24 -24.12
CA PHE A 335 -9.48 -5.64 -22.88
C PHE A 335 -10.17 -6.85 -22.22
N ARG A 336 -9.55 -7.36 -21.16
CA ARG A 336 -10.13 -8.38 -20.29
C ARG A 336 -9.95 -8.04 -18.82
N THR A 337 -10.84 -8.57 -17.99
CA THR A 337 -10.70 -8.54 -16.52
C THR A 337 -10.28 -9.92 -16.04
N VAL A 338 -9.26 -9.97 -15.19
CA VAL A 338 -8.64 -11.19 -14.71
C VAL A 338 -8.62 -11.17 -13.18
N LYS A 339 -9.14 -12.23 -12.55
CA LYS A 339 -9.02 -12.49 -11.12
C LYS A 339 -7.66 -13.13 -10.85
N LEU A 340 -6.84 -12.52 -10.04
CA LEU A 340 -5.51 -13.05 -9.73
C LEU A 340 -5.57 -14.19 -8.74
N ALA A 341 -4.70 -15.18 -8.94
CA ALA A 341 -4.42 -16.21 -7.95
C ALA A 341 -3.71 -15.62 -6.72
N ALA A 342 -3.74 -16.33 -5.62
CA ALA A 342 -3.22 -15.85 -4.35
C ALA A 342 -1.75 -15.40 -4.41
N GLY A 343 -0.89 -16.17 -5.12
CA GLY A 343 0.53 -15.88 -5.25
C GLY A 343 0.87 -14.72 -6.19
N ASP A 344 -0.03 -14.40 -7.15
CA ASP A 344 0.14 -13.25 -8.04
C ASP A 344 -0.41 -11.94 -7.42
N CYS A 345 -1.26 -12.03 -6.40
CA CYS A 345 -1.67 -10.87 -5.62
C CYS A 345 -0.48 -10.26 -4.89
N SER A 346 -0.37 -8.92 -4.93
CA SER A 346 0.66 -8.20 -4.18
C SER A 346 0.68 -8.60 -2.69
N ALA A 347 1.86 -8.53 -2.07
CA ALA A 347 2.05 -8.96 -0.68
C ALA A 347 1.09 -8.30 0.32
N SER A 348 0.70 -7.05 0.09
CA SER A 348 -0.24 -6.32 0.96
C SER A 348 -1.72 -6.59 0.69
N MET A 349 -2.06 -7.25 -0.43
CA MET A 349 -3.44 -7.39 -0.89
C MET A 349 -4.03 -8.76 -0.56
N ALA A 350 -5.30 -8.78 -0.17
CA ALA A 350 -6.07 -10.01 0.05
C ALA A 350 -6.72 -10.50 -1.24
N ARG A 351 -7.09 -9.60 -2.14
CA ARG A 351 -7.72 -9.88 -3.44
C ARG A 351 -7.29 -8.83 -4.44
N THR A 352 -7.11 -9.25 -5.70
CA THR A 352 -6.80 -8.35 -6.82
C THR A 352 -7.49 -8.82 -8.09
N TYR A 353 -8.09 -7.88 -8.83
CA TYR A 353 -8.49 -8.07 -10.22
C TYR A 353 -7.68 -7.12 -11.10
N ASP A 354 -7.10 -7.66 -12.17
CA ASP A 354 -6.39 -6.88 -13.16
C ASP A 354 -7.26 -6.59 -14.38
N ILE A 355 -7.21 -5.36 -14.87
CA ILE A 355 -7.71 -4.98 -16.18
C ILE A 355 -6.52 -5.04 -17.13
N GLU A 356 -6.58 -5.95 -18.07
CA GLU A 356 -5.50 -6.21 -19.03
C GLU A 356 -5.93 -5.85 -20.44
N ILE A 357 -5.18 -4.96 -21.09
CA ILE A 357 -5.46 -4.47 -22.45
C ILE A 357 -4.67 -5.25 -23.49
N LEU A 358 -5.27 -5.48 -24.65
CA LEU A 358 -4.58 -6.08 -25.78
C LEU A 358 -3.57 -5.10 -26.38
N ILE A 359 -2.32 -5.53 -26.51
CA ILE A 359 -1.29 -4.85 -27.32
C ILE A 359 -1.04 -5.69 -28.57
N PRO A 360 -1.53 -5.26 -29.75
CA PRO A 360 -1.48 -6.05 -30.98
C PRO A 360 -0.07 -6.55 -31.35
N SER A 361 0.93 -5.67 -31.29
CA SER A 361 2.33 -6.02 -31.63
C SER A 361 2.95 -7.07 -30.70
N MET A 362 2.43 -7.19 -29.48
CA MET A 362 2.89 -8.17 -28.49
C MET A 362 2.05 -9.47 -28.55
N ASN A 363 1.02 -9.50 -29.37
CA ASN A 363 0.00 -10.57 -29.42
C ASN A 363 -0.43 -11.05 -28.02
N GLY A 364 -0.59 -10.11 -27.09
CA GLY A 364 -0.84 -10.43 -25.69
C GLY A 364 -1.49 -9.28 -24.92
N TYR A 365 -1.99 -9.64 -23.74
CA TYR A 365 -2.60 -8.69 -22.83
C TYR A 365 -1.58 -8.15 -21.84
N LYS A 366 -1.68 -6.86 -21.52
CA LYS A 366 -0.87 -6.17 -20.51
C LYS A 366 -1.77 -5.47 -19.51
N GLU A 367 -1.48 -5.64 -18.24
CA GLU A 367 -2.13 -4.95 -17.12
C GLU A 367 -2.06 -3.43 -17.29
N VAL A 368 -3.19 -2.75 -17.21
CA VAL A 368 -3.31 -1.28 -17.21
C VAL A 368 -3.92 -0.75 -15.92
N SER A 369 -4.62 -1.60 -15.20
CA SER A 369 -5.14 -1.33 -13.86
C SER A 369 -5.09 -2.60 -13.04
N SER A 370 -4.66 -2.47 -11.79
CA SER A 370 -4.77 -3.49 -10.77
C SER A 370 -5.68 -2.94 -9.68
N VAL A 371 -6.84 -3.56 -9.50
CA VAL A 371 -7.80 -3.17 -8.46
C VAL A 371 -7.68 -4.15 -7.31
N SER A 372 -7.43 -3.64 -6.11
CA SER A 372 -7.07 -4.46 -4.96
C SER A 372 -7.83 -4.10 -3.70
N ASN A 373 -8.07 -5.12 -2.88
CA ASN A 373 -8.60 -4.98 -1.52
C ASN A 373 -7.56 -5.49 -0.52
N ALA A 374 -7.08 -4.61 0.35
CA ALA A 374 -6.12 -4.95 1.40
C ALA A 374 -6.80 -5.40 2.70
N ARG A 375 -8.12 -5.38 2.77
CA ARG A 375 -8.87 -5.58 4.01
C ARG A 375 -8.35 -4.61 5.09
N ASP A 376 -8.13 -5.07 6.31
CA ASP A 376 -7.60 -4.27 7.42
C ASP A 376 -6.06 -4.20 7.49
N TYR A 377 -5.35 -4.81 6.53
CA TYR A 377 -3.90 -4.97 6.59
C TYR A 377 -3.13 -3.65 6.60
N GLN A 378 -3.45 -2.74 5.68
CA GLN A 378 -2.82 -1.41 5.60
C GLN A 378 -3.28 -0.54 6.78
N ALA A 379 -4.55 -0.59 7.13
CA ALA A 379 -5.10 0.15 8.26
C ALA A 379 -4.42 -0.23 9.59
N ARG A 380 -4.09 -1.52 9.82
CA ARG A 380 -3.32 -1.95 10.98
C ARG A 380 -1.88 -1.45 10.98
N ARG A 381 -1.25 -1.30 9.82
CA ARG A 381 0.10 -0.72 9.69
C ARG A 381 0.11 0.78 9.95
N GLY A 382 -0.90 1.48 9.45
CA GLY A 382 -1.08 2.92 9.62
C GLY A 382 -1.87 3.30 10.86
N ASN A 383 -2.32 2.32 11.68
CA ASN A 383 -3.15 2.55 12.86
C ASN A 383 -4.41 3.40 12.55
N ILE A 384 -5.04 3.13 11.39
CA ILE A 384 -6.21 3.85 10.87
C ILE A 384 -7.47 3.13 11.34
N ARG A 385 -8.21 3.77 12.23
CA ARG A 385 -9.35 3.18 12.91
C ARG A 385 -10.61 3.99 12.70
N TYR A 386 -11.75 3.42 13.03
CA TYR A 386 -12.99 4.17 13.09
C TYR A 386 -13.82 3.76 14.31
N ARG A 387 -14.65 4.68 14.77
CA ARG A 387 -15.61 4.45 15.85
C ARG A 387 -16.92 4.03 15.22
N ARG A 388 -17.35 2.79 15.53
CA ARG A 388 -18.63 2.22 15.14
C ARG A 388 -19.80 2.92 15.86
N ALA A 389 -20.98 2.79 15.33
CA ALA A 389 -22.21 3.33 15.94
C ALA A 389 -22.45 2.79 17.37
N ASP A 390 -22.01 1.56 17.67
CA ASP A 390 -22.08 0.95 19.00
C ASP A 390 -20.98 1.44 19.97
N GLY A 391 -20.11 2.37 19.52
CA GLY A 391 -19.02 2.96 20.30
C GLY A 391 -17.72 2.17 20.28
N LYS A 392 -17.68 0.96 19.72
CA LYS A 392 -16.46 0.17 19.58
C LYS A 392 -15.52 0.77 18.55
N ILE A 393 -14.22 0.54 18.72
CA ILE A 393 -13.18 0.93 17.78
C ILE A 393 -12.81 -0.29 16.94
N ASP A 394 -12.79 -0.11 15.61
CA ASP A 394 -12.37 -1.11 14.66
C ASP A 394 -11.42 -0.52 13.60
N PHE A 395 -10.75 -1.36 12.81
CA PHE A 395 -9.92 -0.92 11.69
C PHE A 395 -10.76 -0.76 10.43
N VAL A 396 -10.48 0.30 9.67
CA VAL A 396 -11.07 0.45 8.34
C VAL A 396 -10.50 -0.62 7.39
N HIS A 397 -11.23 -0.91 6.31
CA HIS A 397 -10.67 -1.60 5.15
C HIS A 397 -10.17 -0.58 4.13
N THR A 398 -9.11 -0.91 3.41
CA THR A 398 -8.52 -0.07 2.37
C THR A 398 -8.54 -0.78 1.02
N LEU A 399 -8.88 -0.04 -0.01
CA LEU A 399 -8.96 -0.51 -1.37
C LEU A 399 -8.31 0.51 -2.30
N ASN A 400 -7.66 0.03 -3.34
CA ASN A 400 -7.09 0.87 -4.38
C ASN A 400 -7.31 0.29 -5.77
N GLY A 401 -7.19 1.14 -6.76
CA GLY A 401 -7.22 0.73 -8.17
C GLY A 401 -6.67 1.81 -9.07
N SER A 402 -5.90 1.41 -10.07
CA SER A 402 -5.43 2.38 -11.07
C SER A 402 -6.58 2.87 -11.91
N GLY A 403 -6.74 4.15 -11.99
CA GLY A 403 -7.75 4.77 -12.81
C GLY A 403 -7.26 5.74 -13.90
N LEU A 404 -6.25 5.48 -14.70
CA LEU A 404 -5.39 4.40 -15.12
C LEU A 404 -3.91 4.84 -15.18
N ALA A 405 -2.99 3.91 -15.56
CA ALA A 405 -1.60 4.24 -15.87
C ALA A 405 -1.42 4.48 -17.38
N THR A 406 -0.88 5.65 -17.76
CA THR A 406 -0.81 6.04 -19.18
C THR A 406 0.22 5.26 -19.99
N SER A 407 1.28 4.76 -19.36
CA SER A 407 2.40 4.10 -20.05
C SER A 407 2.02 2.86 -20.87
N ARG A 408 0.90 2.21 -20.55
CA ARG A 408 0.37 1.06 -21.31
C ARG A 408 -0.90 1.38 -22.09
N ILE A 409 -1.71 2.33 -21.61
CA ILE A 409 -2.90 2.82 -22.33
C ILE A 409 -2.49 3.57 -23.61
N PHE A 410 -1.46 4.42 -23.55
CA PHE A 410 -0.98 5.17 -24.71
C PHE A 410 -0.55 4.26 -25.87
N PRO A 411 0.35 3.27 -25.67
CA PRO A 411 0.67 2.27 -26.69
C PRO A 411 -0.56 1.52 -27.23
N ALA A 412 -1.49 1.14 -26.36
CA ALA A 412 -2.69 0.43 -26.77
C ALA A 412 -3.60 1.28 -27.66
N ILE A 413 -3.78 2.57 -27.35
CA ILE A 413 -4.51 3.51 -28.21
C ILE A 413 -3.84 3.60 -29.57
N VAL A 414 -2.53 3.82 -29.58
CA VAL A 414 -1.77 3.98 -30.83
C VAL A 414 -1.85 2.73 -31.69
N GLU A 415 -1.71 1.55 -31.08
CA GLU A 415 -1.70 0.29 -31.84
C GLU A 415 -3.10 -0.19 -32.23
N GLN A 416 -4.11 -0.09 -31.35
CA GLN A 416 -5.45 -0.55 -31.68
C GLN A 416 -6.19 0.37 -32.65
N ASN A 417 -5.84 1.66 -32.71
CA ASN A 417 -6.51 2.65 -33.57
C ASN A 417 -5.69 3.07 -34.79
N GLN A 418 -4.63 2.35 -35.13
CA GLN A 418 -3.80 2.65 -36.29
C GLN A 418 -4.52 2.34 -37.60
N ARG A 419 -4.19 3.11 -38.64
CA ARG A 419 -4.60 2.88 -40.03
C ARG A 419 -3.41 2.38 -40.87
N ALA A 420 -3.71 1.87 -42.05
CA ALA A 420 -2.72 1.36 -43.00
C ALA A 420 -1.65 2.41 -43.38
N ASP A 421 -2.05 3.68 -43.46
CA ASP A 421 -1.18 4.82 -43.76
C ASP A 421 -0.30 5.24 -42.56
N GLY A 422 -0.53 4.68 -41.39
CA GLY A 422 0.20 5.00 -40.15
C GLY A 422 -0.39 6.14 -39.36
N SER A 423 -1.53 6.70 -39.77
CA SER A 423 -2.30 7.64 -38.96
C SER A 423 -3.04 6.92 -37.81
N ILE A 424 -3.46 7.67 -36.81
CA ILE A 424 -4.13 7.14 -35.60
C ILE A 424 -5.48 7.81 -35.43
N VAL A 425 -6.55 7.02 -35.34
CA VAL A 425 -7.88 7.51 -34.97
C VAL A 425 -7.89 7.84 -33.48
N VAL A 426 -8.28 9.08 -33.15
CA VAL A 426 -8.39 9.52 -31.74
C VAL A 426 -9.69 8.98 -31.16
N PRO A 427 -9.65 8.26 -30.01
CA PRO A 427 -10.84 7.89 -29.28
C PRO A 427 -11.79 9.07 -29.07
N GLU A 428 -13.07 8.86 -29.28
CA GLU A 428 -14.07 9.94 -29.28
C GLU A 428 -14.04 10.77 -27.98
N VAL A 429 -13.92 10.11 -26.83
CA VAL A 429 -13.89 10.74 -25.51
C VAL A 429 -12.72 11.69 -25.32
N LEU A 430 -11.63 11.52 -26.09
CA LEU A 430 -10.41 12.35 -25.99
C LEU A 430 -10.44 13.57 -26.92
N ARG A 431 -11.31 13.59 -27.95
CA ARG A 431 -11.34 14.64 -28.98
C ARG A 431 -11.59 16.02 -28.40
N LYS A 432 -12.47 16.13 -27.38
CA LYS A 432 -12.75 17.40 -26.69
C LYS A 432 -11.51 18.04 -26.04
N TYR A 433 -10.58 17.22 -25.56
CA TYR A 433 -9.33 17.71 -24.93
C TYR A 433 -8.25 18.02 -25.98
N LEU A 434 -8.43 17.58 -27.21
CA LEU A 434 -7.51 17.80 -28.33
C LEU A 434 -8.00 18.86 -29.33
N GLY A 435 -9.06 19.62 -28.95
CA GLY A 435 -9.63 20.65 -29.82
C GLY A 435 -10.41 20.10 -31.00
N GLY A 436 -11.04 18.92 -30.85
CA GLY A 436 -11.85 18.26 -31.86
C GLY A 436 -11.06 17.44 -32.90
N ILE A 437 -9.75 17.23 -32.69
CA ILE A 437 -8.93 16.42 -33.61
C ILE A 437 -9.42 14.97 -33.57
N GLU A 438 -9.79 14.44 -34.73
CA GLU A 438 -10.28 13.05 -34.90
C GLU A 438 -9.19 12.09 -35.33
N VAL A 439 -8.18 12.57 -36.04
CA VAL A 439 -7.08 11.75 -36.56
C VAL A 439 -5.76 12.48 -36.34
N ILE A 440 -4.76 11.73 -35.89
CA ILE A 440 -3.36 12.19 -35.88
C ILE A 440 -2.73 11.69 -37.16
N GLU A 441 -2.51 12.60 -38.10
CA GLU A 441 -2.02 12.32 -39.43
C GLU A 441 -0.51 12.00 -39.42
N ALA A 442 -0.10 11.08 -40.30
CA ALA A 442 1.32 10.89 -40.62
C ALA A 442 1.87 12.15 -41.29
N LYS A 443 3.07 12.60 -40.87
CA LYS A 443 3.76 13.78 -41.45
C LYS A 443 4.36 13.44 -42.80
#